data_04e08c7e9ea3437606ec84c8f7bd191b
#
_entry.id   04e08c7e9ea3437606ec84c8f7bd191b
#
_cell.length_a   1.000
_cell.length_b   1.000
_cell.length_c   1.000
_cell.angle_alpha   90.00
_cell.angle_beta   90.00
_cell.angle_gamma   90.00
#
_symmetry.space_group_name_H-M   'P 1'
#
loop_
_entity.id
_entity.type
_entity.pdbx_description
1 polymer ?
#
loop_
_entity_poly.entity_id
_entity_poly.type
_entity_poly.pdbx_seq_one_letter_code
_entity_poly.pdbx_strand_id
1 'polypeptide(L)'
;METKTLETLKQELDNLFHKFFEDMKIDEKTGIVKDTNKRFSGYPYIGEKYVEAPVKILFIPLDTGSDELYKDNTYHKFDGRIKQITPKKDAKHVFNPHIAGLYATTVCLLKEKLDSAKECWEYLDKAGGKTTSTKINNSWKKLNEEQKNLLSYVAYDNRYKFVTIGRNYKSGGKDRTWLNKDKERELLLSEIEIFNPDIIVFQGKTGLDNCNVKNKEKYTIFKANHPSHYGSGANKLDYIEKIFDKKEGFPKK
;
A
#
# COMPACT_ATOMS: atom_id res chain seq x y z
N MET A 1 -12.57 -21.01 -14.33
CA MET A 1 -11.33 -20.62 -13.64
C MET A 1 -11.59 -20.74 -12.14
N GLU A 2 -10.81 -21.52 -11.43
CA GLU A 2 -10.93 -21.59 -9.98
C GLU A 2 -10.66 -20.22 -9.37
N THR A 3 -11.52 -19.81 -8.44
CA THR A 3 -11.36 -18.55 -7.74
C THR A 3 -10.18 -18.68 -6.77
N LYS A 4 -9.13 -17.89 -6.97
CA LYS A 4 -7.94 -17.87 -6.11
C LYS A 4 -8.34 -17.52 -4.67
N THR A 5 -7.89 -18.29 -3.69
CA THR A 5 -8.12 -17.98 -2.26
C THR A 5 -7.02 -17.05 -1.72
N LEU A 6 -7.27 -16.45 -0.55
CA LEU A 6 -6.27 -15.62 0.12
C LEU A 6 -5.03 -16.44 0.51
N GLU A 7 -5.23 -17.68 0.95
CA GLU A 7 -4.16 -18.60 1.30
C GLU A 7 -3.32 -18.96 0.09
N THR A 8 -3.95 -19.27 -1.05
CA THR A 8 -3.24 -19.53 -2.31
C THR A 8 -2.42 -18.31 -2.75
N LEU A 9 -3.00 -17.10 -2.63
CA LEU A 9 -2.30 -15.87 -2.94
C LEU A 9 -1.05 -15.67 -2.07
N LYS A 10 -1.18 -15.87 -0.75
CA LYS A 10 -0.06 -15.77 0.20
C LYS A 10 1.01 -16.82 -0.07
N GLN A 11 0.60 -18.05 -0.39
CA GLN A 11 1.55 -19.13 -0.70
C GLN A 11 2.36 -18.85 -1.96
N GLU A 12 1.72 -18.35 -3.02
CA GLU A 12 2.45 -17.98 -4.24
C GLU A 12 3.47 -16.85 -4.00
N LEU A 13 3.10 -15.84 -3.20
CA LEU A 13 4.00 -14.78 -2.81
C LEU A 13 5.14 -15.29 -1.91
N ASP A 14 4.85 -16.18 -0.96
CA ASP A 14 5.88 -16.76 -0.09
C ASP A 14 6.89 -17.60 -0.90
N ASN A 15 6.44 -18.38 -1.86
CA ASN A 15 7.31 -19.10 -2.78
C ASN A 15 8.18 -18.16 -3.62
N LEU A 16 7.61 -17.05 -4.11
CA LEU A 16 8.35 -16.03 -4.84
C LEU A 16 9.43 -15.39 -3.95
N PHE A 17 9.08 -15.03 -2.71
CA PHE A 17 10.03 -14.44 -1.76
C PHE A 17 11.12 -15.41 -1.34
N HIS A 18 10.80 -16.68 -1.13
CA HIS A 18 11.80 -17.71 -0.81
C HIS A 18 12.88 -17.78 -1.89
N LYS A 19 12.50 -17.87 -3.17
CA LYS A 19 13.43 -17.83 -4.29
C LYS A 19 14.25 -16.54 -4.33
N PHE A 20 13.60 -15.40 -4.12
CA PHE A 20 14.28 -14.10 -4.09
C PHE A 20 15.28 -14.00 -2.93
N PHE A 21 14.97 -14.61 -1.77
CA PHE A 21 15.85 -14.65 -0.60
C PHE A 21 17.11 -15.46 -0.87
N GLU A 22 16.98 -16.62 -1.50
CA GLU A 22 18.11 -17.41 -1.96
C GLU A 22 19.00 -16.62 -2.93
N ASP A 23 18.40 -16.01 -3.97
CA ASP A 23 19.08 -15.23 -5.00
C ASP A 23 19.81 -14.00 -4.46
N MET A 24 19.27 -13.36 -3.42
CA MET A 24 19.82 -12.16 -2.79
C MET A 24 20.64 -12.45 -1.53
N LYS A 25 20.76 -13.73 -1.13
CA LYS A 25 21.44 -14.17 0.10
C LYS A 25 20.88 -13.49 1.35
N ILE A 26 19.54 -13.50 1.47
CA ILE A 26 18.81 -12.94 2.61
C ILE A 26 18.62 -14.05 3.66
N ASP A 27 18.95 -13.76 4.89
CA ASP A 27 18.64 -14.64 6.02
C ASP A 27 17.14 -14.64 6.30
N GLU A 28 16.50 -15.80 6.20
CA GLU A 28 15.04 -15.92 6.36
C GLU A 28 14.51 -15.60 7.76
N LYS A 29 15.34 -15.72 8.79
CA LYS A 29 14.92 -15.45 10.18
C LYS A 29 14.95 -13.97 10.49
N THR A 30 15.90 -13.23 9.90
CA THR A 30 16.14 -11.84 10.21
C THR A 30 15.79 -10.88 9.08
N GLY A 31 15.62 -11.38 7.86
CA GLY A 31 15.44 -10.59 6.64
C GLY A 31 16.69 -9.80 6.23
N ILE A 32 17.84 -10.05 6.87
CA ILE A 32 19.07 -9.30 6.62
C ILE A 32 19.78 -9.87 5.39
N VAL A 33 20.22 -8.99 4.49
CA VAL A 33 21.05 -9.36 3.34
C VAL A 33 22.48 -9.54 3.81
N LYS A 34 23.09 -10.68 3.50
CA LYS A 34 24.47 -11.03 3.90
C LYS A 34 25.44 -9.91 3.52
N ASP A 35 26.36 -9.61 4.42
CA ASP A 35 27.43 -8.62 4.25
C ASP A 35 26.93 -7.18 3.96
N THR A 36 25.71 -6.86 4.36
CA THR A 36 25.12 -5.52 4.21
C THR A 36 24.44 -5.04 5.50
N ASN A 37 24.10 -3.75 5.52
CA ASN A 37 23.24 -3.17 6.56
C ASN A 37 21.78 -3.02 6.07
N LYS A 38 21.34 -3.88 5.17
CA LYS A 38 20.00 -3.83 4.58
C LYS A 38 19.14 -5.00 5.05
N ARG A 39 17.89 -4.69 5.34
CA ARG A 39 16.85 -5.67 5.67
C ARG A 39 15.74 -5.62 4.66
N PHE A 40 15.26 -6.79 4.25
CA PHE A 40 14.09 -6.90 3.39
C PHE A 40 12.84 -6.42 4.15
N SER A 41 12.11 -5.51 3.54
CA SER A 41 10.87 -4.92 4.07
C SER A 41 9.73 -4.99 3.05
N GLY A 42 9.89 -5.85 2.07
CA GLY A 42 9.02 -5.94 0.90
C GLY A 42 7.78 -6.80 1.08
N TYR A 43 7.58 -7.49 2.21
CA TYR A 43 6.33 -8.24 2.40
C TYR A 43 5.11 -7.31 2.34
N PRO A 44 4.14 -7.60 1.46
CA PRO A 44 2.98 -6.75 1.29
C PRO A 44 1.96 -6.94 2.42
N TYR A 45 1.10 -5.95 2.61
CA TYR A 45 -0.18 -6.15 3.26
C TYR A 45 -1.17 -6.70 2.24
N ILE A 46 -1.95 -7.69 2.64
CA ILE A 46 -3.03 -8.25 1.85
C ILE A 46 -4.29 -8.22 2.72
N GLY A 47 -5.26 -7.43 2.31
CA GLY A 47 -6.53 -7.36 3.02
C GLY A 47 -7.27 -8.70 2.96
N GLU A 48 -7.97 -9.04 4.03
CA GLU A 48 -8.67 -10.32 4.18
C GLU A 48 -9.69 -10.57 3.07
N LYS A 49 -10.28 -9.49 2.54
CA LYS A 49 -11.29 -9.52 1.47
C LYS A 49 -10.72 -9.16 0.09
N TYR A 50 -9.39 -9.10 -0.06
CA TYR A 50 -8.77 -8.68 -1.32
C TYR A 50 -9.17 -9.55 -2.52
N VAL A 51 -9.18 -10.87 -2.33
CA VAL A 51 -9.48 -11.81 -3.42
C VAL A 51 -10.96 -11.78 -3.84
N GLU A 52 -11.84 -11.35 -2.92
CA GLU A 52 -13.28 -11.21 -3.11
C GLU A 52 -13.67 -9.76 -3.48
N ALA A 53 -12.70 -8.85 -3.51
CA ALA A 53 -12.96 -7.45 -3.78
C ALA A 53 -13.65 -7.26 -5.15
N PRO A 54 -14.70 -6.45 -5.25
CA PRO A 54 -15.37 -6.18 -6.53
C PRO A 54 -14.46 -5.45 -7.52
N VAL A 55 -13.42 -4.79 -7.00
CA VAL A 55 -12.31 -4.20 -7.73
C VAL A 55 -11.04 -4.42 -6.91
N LYS A 56 -10.08 -5.14 -7.44
CA LYS A 56 -8.80 -5.41 -6.77
C LYS A 56 -7.86 -4.23 -6.92
N ILE A 57 -7.52 -3.60 -5.81
CA ILE A 57 -6.67 -2.40 -5.78
C ILE A 57 -5.34 -2.73 -5.13
N LEU A 58 -4.24 -2.50 -5.84
CA LEU A 58 -2.88 -2.61 -5.33
C LEU A 58 -2.26 -1.22 -5.19
N PHE A 59 -1.93 -0.82 -3.97
CA PHE A 59 -1.16 0.40 -3.70
C PHE A 59 0.33 0.08 -3.64
N ILE A 60 1.14 0.89 -4.34
CA ILE A 60 2.60 0.73 -4.38
C ILE A 60 3.26 2.05 -3.97
N PRO A 61 3.48 2.29 -2.67
CA PRO A 61 4.32 3.37 -2.18
C PRO A 61 5.80 3.12 -2.43
N LEU A 62 6.64 4.05 -2.00
CA LEU A 62 8.07 3.95 -2.20
C LEU A 62 8.71 2.88 -1.30
N ASP A 63 8.56 3.02 0.02
CA ASP A 63 9.14 2.11 1.03
C ASP A 63 8.40 2.18 2.38
N THR A 64 8.85 1.40 3.36
CA THR A 64 8.32 1.42 4.74
C THR A 64 8.60 2.72 5.48
N GLY A 65 9.58 3.49 5.06
CA GLY A 65 10.03 4.71 5.73
C GLY A 65 11.00 4.48 6.89
N SER A 66 10.93 3.36 7.59
CA SER A 66 11.78 3.03 8.74
C SER A 66 11.98 1.53 8.91
N ASP A 67 12.98 1.14 9.74
CA ASP A 67 13.22 -0.23 10.17
C ASP A 67 12.48 -0.57 11.48
N GLU A 68 11.55 0.29 11.90
CA GLU A 68 10.88 0.16 13.20
C GLU A 68 10.01 -1.08 13.36
N LEU A 69 9.58 -1.67 12.26
CA LEU A 69 8.76 -2.89 12.26
C LEU A 69 9.48 -4.12 12.82
N TYR A 70 10.80 -4.06 12.96
CA TYR A 70 11.65 -5.19 13.31
C TYR A 70 12.47 -4.93 14.58
N LYS A 71 12.02 -4.00 15.43
CA LYS A 71 12.75 -3.59 16.64
C LYS A 71 12.97 -4.70 17.66
N ASP A 72 12.09 -5.69 17.66
CA ASP A 72 12.14 -6.86 18.55
C ASP A 72 12.95 -8.03 17.98
N ASN A 73 13.72 -7.79 16.90
CA ASN A 73 14.44 -8.82 16.12
C ASN A 73 13.57 -9.95 15.57
N THR A 74 12.25 -9.79 15.62
CA THR A 74 11.32 -10.73 15.03
C THR A 74 11.02 -10.31 13.61
N TYR A 75 11.40 -11.14 12.65
CA TYR A 75 11.09 -10.91 11.25
C TYR A 75 9.65 -11.33 10.97
N HIS A 76 8.79 -10.35 10.81
CA HIS A 76 7.37 -10.56 10.51
C HIS A 76 7.18 -10.56 9.00
N LYS A 77 6.76 -11.68 8.44
CA LYS A 77 6.35 -11.78 7.05
C LYS A 77 5.10 -10.89 6.81
N PHE A 78 4.02 -11.41 6.34
CA PHE A 78 2.81 -10.64 6.03
C PHE A 78 2.22 -9.87 7.23
N ASP A 79 2.38 -10.37 8.45
CA ASP A 79 1.78 -9.76 9.66
C ASP A 79 2.44 -8.43 10.08
N GLY A 80 3.69 -8.19 9.66
CA GLY A 80 4.37 -6.95 9.99
C GLY A 80 3.68 -5.69 9.45
N ARG A 81 3.03 -5.80 8.30
CA ARG A 81 2.28 -4.72 7.67
C ARG A 81 0.92 -4.47 8.27
N ILE A 82 0.28 -5.50 8.81
CA ILE A 82 -1.02 -5.38 9.46
C ILE A 82 -0.96 -4.33 10.55
N LYS A 83 0.09 -4.34 11.39
CA LYS A 83 0.28 -3.37 12.46
C LYS A 83 0.39 -1.92 11.99
N GLN A 84 0.85 -1.68 10.75
CA GLN A 84 0.94 -0.32 10.19
C GLN A 84 -0.39 0.19 9.65
N ILE A 85 -1.18 -0.69 9.05
CA ILE A 85 -2.42 -0.37 8.35
C ILE A 85 -3.62 -0.45 9.29
N THR A 86 -3.55 -1.31 10.32
CA THR A 86 -4.61 -1.44 11.32
C THR A 86 -4.82 -0.14 12.10
N PRO A 87 -6.05 0.36 12.18
CA PRO A 87 -6.37 1.56 12.93
C PRO A 87 -6.04 1.41 14.43
N LYS A 88 -5.38 2.39 14.99
CA LYS A 88 -5.10 2.43 16.43
C LYS A 88 -6.31 2.99 17.17
N LYS A 89 -7.21 2.12 17.64
CA LYS A 89 -8.52 2.48 18.23
C LYS A 89 -8.41 3.50 19.37
N ASP A 90 -7.38 3.40 20.20
CA ASP A 90 -7.19 4.23 21.42
C ASP A 90 -6.22 5.40 21.20
N ALA A 91 -5.71 5.60 19.98
CA ALA A 91 -4.79 6.67 19.72
C ALA A 91 -5.52 7.98 19.44
N LYS A 92 -4.86 9.12 19.81
CA LYS A 92 -5.32 10.46 19.43
C LYS A 92 -5.54 10.58 17.93
N HIS A 93 -4.76 9.85 17.12
CA HIS A 93 -4.89 9.75 15.68
C HIS A 93 -5.02 8.27 15.30
N VAL A 94 -6.19 7.89 14.81
CA VAL A 94 -6.49 6.53 14.34
C VAL A 94 -5.57 6.15 13.17
N PHE A 95 -5.38 7.07 12.24
CA PHE A 95 -4.49 6.94 11.11
C PHE A 95 -3.42 8.02 11.11
N ASN A 96 -2.21 7.66 10.73
CA ASN A 96 -1.22 8.65 10.31
C ASN A 96 -1.64 9.27 8.94
N PRO A 97 -1.04 10.41 8.53
CA PRO A 97 -1.43 11.08 7.29
C PRO A 97 -1.33 10.21 6.02
N HIS A 98 -0.41 9.25 6.02
CA HIS A 98 -0.24 8.31 4.90
C HIS A 98 -1.42 7.35 4.81
N ILE A 99 -1.75 6.68 5.91
CA ILE A 99 -2.86 5.71 5.96
C ILE A 99 -4.22 6.42 5.80
N ALA A 100 -4.37 7.64 6.32
CA ALA A 100 -5.56 8.44 6.06
C ALA A 100 -5.78 8.72 4.57
N GLY A 101 -4.71 9.04 3.84
CA GLY A 101 -4.77 9.21 2.38
C GLY A 101 -5.08 7.90 1.66
N LEU A 102 -4.46 6.79 2.09
CA LEU A 102 -4.75 5.45 1.58
C LEU A 102 -6.22 5.09 1.76
N TYR A 103 -6.76 5.26 2.98
CA TYR A 103 -8.16 4.99 3.31
C TYR A 103 -9.12 5.83 2.44
N ALA A 104 -8.90 7.14 2.36
CA ALA A 104 -9.75 8.02 1.54
C ALA A 104 -9.72 7.64 0.06
N THR A 105 -8.55 7.24 -0.47
CA THR A 105 -8.43 6.77 -1.86
C THR A 105 -9.18 5.46 -2.06
N THR A 106 -9.07 4.53 -1.12
CA THR A 106 -9.82 3.25 -1.14
C THR A 106 -11.32 3.49 -1.16
N VAL A 107 -11.83 4.36 -0.27
CA VAL A 107 -13.24 4.74 -0.24
C VAL A 107 -13.69 5.30 -1.60
N CYS A 108 -12.91 6.21 -2.18
CA CYS A 108 -13.23 6.82 -3.46
C CYS A 108 -13.26 5.79 -4.61
N LEU A 109 -12.32 4.86 -4.64
CA LEU A 109 -12.24 3.85 -5.70
C LEU A 109 -13.34 2.78 -5.60
N LEU A 110 -13.82 2.51 -4.38
CA LEU A 110 -14.83 1.48 -4.13
C LEU A 110 -16.27 2.01 -4.05
N LYS A 111 -16.49 3.32 -4.02
CA LYS A 111 -17.82 3.92 -3.79
C LYS A 111 -18.90 3.53 -4.79
N GLU A 112 -18.51 3.20 -6.02
CA GLU A 112 -19.46 2.76 -7.05
C GLU A 112 -19.68 1.23 -7.05
N LYS A 113 -19.04 0.53 -6.13
CA LYS A 113 -19.03 -0.94 -6.07
C LYS A 113 -19.44 -1.51 -4.71
N LEU A 114 -19.31 -0.72 -3.65
CA LEU A 114 -19.67 -1.12 -2.28
C LEU A 114 -20.51 -0.03 -1.62
N ASP A 115 -21.67 -0.38 -1.10
CA ASP A 115 -22.57 0.55 -0.41
C ASP A 115 -21.88 1.19 0.81
N SER A 116 -21.15 0.41 1.59
CA SER A 116 -20.36 0.91 2.72
C SER A 116 -19.31 1.96 2.33
N ALA A 117 -18.70 1.81 1.17
CA ALA A 117 -17.75 2.80 0.64
C ALA A 117 -18.50 4.05 0.12
N LYS A 118 -19.63 3.88 -0.54
CA LYS A 118 -20.49 4.99 -1.00
C LYS A 118 -20.95 5.85 0.15
N GLU A 119 -21.52 5.24 1.19
CA GLU A 119 -21.96 5.94 2.40
C GLU A 119 -20.80 6.68 3.09
N CYS A 120 -19.63 6.01 3.19
CA CYS A 120 -18.43 6.62 3.75
C CYS A 120 -17.95 7.81 2.91
N TRP A 121 -17.97 7.70 1.57
CA TRP A 121 -17.62 8.78 0.66
C TRP A 121 -18.56 9.98 0.84
N GLU A 122 -19.86 9.76 0.84
CA GLU A 122 -20.85 10.82 1.08
C GLU A 122 -20.62 11.53 2.42
N TYR A 123 -20.26 10.78 3.47
CA TYR A 123 -19.93 11.37 4.76
C TYR A 123 -18.67 12.21 4.73
N LEU A 124 -17.63 11.78 3.99
CA LEU A 124 -16.37 12.53 3.83
C LEU A 124 -16.57 13.79 2.97
N ASP A 125 -17.38 13.71 1.93
CA ASP A 125 -17.64 14.78 0.95
C ASP A 125 -18.62 15.83 1.52
N LYS A 126 -19.78 15.41 2.06
CA LYS A 126 -20.83 16.28 2.62
C LYS A 126 -20.36 17.17 3.77
N ALA A 127 -19.29 16.77 4.45
CA ALA A 127 -18.81 17.53 5.60
C ALA A 127 -18.24 18.91 5.25
N GLY A 128 -18.29 19.34 3.97
CA GLY A 128 -17.87 20.67 3.49
C GLY A 128 -16.46 21.09 3.94
N GLY A 129 -15.64 21.63 3.07
CA GLY A 129 -14.30 22.08 3.41
C GLY A 129 -13.24 20.96 3.30
N LYS A 130 -12.02 21.25 3.77
CA LYS A 130 -10.86 20.38 3.59
C LYS A 130 -10.99 19.05 4.34
N THR A 131 -10.95 17.93 3.62
CA THR A 131 -10.88 16.58 4.19
C THR A 131 -9.44 16.28 4.61
N THR A 132 -9.09 16.72 5.80
CA THR A 132 -7.76 16.52 6.40
C THR A 132 -7.65 15.13 7.06
N SER A 133 -6.43 14.70 7.38
CA SER A 133 -6.22 13.48 8.17
C SER A 133 -6.97 13.54 9.51
N THR A 134 -7.05 14.70 10.14
CA THR A 134 -7.80 14.89 11.40
C THR A 134 -9.29 14.66 11.18
N LYS A 135 -9.85 15.17 10.08
CA LYS A 135 -11.28 14.97 9.75
C LYS A 135 -11.56 13.50 9.46
N ILE A 136 -10.73 12.84 8.68
CA ILE A 136 -10.84 11.40 8.42
C ILE A 136 -10.80 10.61 9.73
N ASN A 137 -9.85 10.92 10.62
CA ASN A 137 -9.75 10.29 11.93
C ASN A 137 -10.99 10.50 12.81
N ASN A 138 -11.56 11.70 12.81
CA ASN A 138 -12.78 12.01 13.56
C ASN A 138 -14.00 11.32 12.95
N SER A 139 -14.08 11.29 11.64
CA SER A 139 -15.14 10.61 10.91
C SER A 139 -15.10 9.11 11.14
N TRP A 140 -13.91 8.50 11.10
CA TRP A 140 -13.74 7.07 11.31
C TRP A 140 -14.34 6.56 12.63
N LYS A 141 -14.28 7.35 13.71
CA LYS A 141 -14.90 7.00 15.00
C LYS A 141 -16.41 6.84 14.94
N LYS A 142 -17.05 7.47 13.97
CA LYS A 142 -18.50 7.47 13.77
C LYS A 142 -18.98 6.45 12.73
N LEU A 143 -18.04 5.82 12.02
CA LEU A 143 -18.33 4.81 11.02
C LEU A 143 -18.72 3.48 11.67
N ASN A 144 -19.52 2.69 10.98
CA ASN A 144 -19.78 1.30 11.35
C ASN A 144 -18.57 0.40 11.07
N GLU A 145 -18.61 -0.86 11.52
CA GLU A 145 -17.46 -1.76 11.40
C GLU A 145 -17.13 -2.11 9.94
N GLU A 146 -18.12 -2.19 9.06
CA GLU A 146 -17.91 -2.46 7.64
C GLU A 146 -17.18 -1.29 6.96
N GLN A 147 -17.63 -0.06 7.20
CA GLN A 147 -16.98 1.16 6.71
C GLN A 147 -15.56 1.31 7.26
N LYS A 148 -15.35 0.95 8.53
CA LYS A 148 -14.02 0.93 9.16
C LYS A 148 -13.07 -0.07 8.50
N ASN A 149 -13.60 -1.15 7.98
CA ASN A 149 -12.82 -2.28 7.47
C ASN A 149 -12.56 -2.21 5.94
N LEU A 150 -12.78 -1.06 5.30
CA LEU A 150 -12.60 -0.93 3.84
C LEU A 150 -11.18 -1.21 3.36
N LEU A 151 -10.15 -1.04 4.21
CA LEU A 151 -8.78 -1.44 3.87
C LEU A 151 -8.60 -2.97 3.76
N SER A 152 -9.57 -3.77 4.22
CA SER A 152 -9.54 -5.23 4.00
C SER A 152 -9.72 -5.63 2.53
N TYR A 153 -10.19 -4.73 1.68
CA TYR A 153 -10.41 -5.00 0.25
C TYR A 153 -9.20 -4.66 -0.64
N VAL A 154 -8.10 -4.16 -0.08
CA VAL A 154 -6.95 -3.72 -0.85
C VAL A 154 -5.68 -4.48 -0.49
N ALA A 155 -4.70 -4.46 -1.41
CA ALA A 155 -3.33 -4.84 -1.12
C ALA A 155 -2.41 -3.62 -1.13
N TYR A 156 -1.32 -3.70 -0.39
CA TYR A 156 -0.36 -2.63 -0.22
C TYR A 156 1.05 -3.20 -0.19
N ASP A 157 1.84 -2.82 -1.17
CA ASP A 157 3.21 -3.31 -1.36
C ASP A 157 4.21 -2.14 -1.33
N ASN A 158 5.49 -2.40 -1.55
CA ASN A 158 6.54 -1.39 -1.66
C ASN A 158 7.31 -1.51 -2.96
N ARG A 159 7.69 -0.35 -3.50
CA ARG A 159 8.58 -0.29 -4.63
C ARG A 159 10.02 -0.66 -4.26
N TYR A 160 10.55 -0.08 -3.18
CA TYR A 160 11.86 -0.43 -2.63
C TYR A 160 11.68 -1.55 -1.62
N LYS A 161 12.37 -2.65 -1.86
CA LYS A 161 12.21 -3.87 -1.06
C LYS A 161 13.08 -3.89 0.19
N PHE A 162 14.03 -2.99 0.28
CA PHE A 162 14.98 -2.96 1.39
C PHE A 162 14.95 -1.65 2.17
N VAL A 163 15.21 -1.75 3.46
CA VAL A 163 15.41 -0.64 4.38
C VAL A 163 16.77 -0.77 5.06
N THR A 164 17.42 0.36 5.35
CA THR A 164 18.66 0.37 6.14
C THR A 164 18.34 0.01 7.59
N ILE A 165 19.08 -0.94 8.17
CA ILE A 165 18.92 -1.37 9.57
C ILE A 165 19.13 -0.15 10.48
N GLY A 166 18.24 0.01 11.46
CA GLY A 166 18.25 1.14 12.39
C GLY A 166 17.74 2.46 11.82
N ARG A 167 17.32 2.49 10.53
CA ARG A 167 16.69 3.68 9.95
C ARG A 167 15.41 4.03 10.70
N ASN A 168 15.25 5.31 11.01
CA ASN A 168 14.03 5.83 11.62
C ASN A 168 13.32 6.81 10.67
N TYR A 169 12.07 7.17 11.02
CA TYR A 169 11.25 8.07 10.20
C TYR A 169 11.86 9.48 10.00
N LYS A 170 12.78 9.91 10.87
CA LYS A 170 13.47 11.21 10.77
C LYS A 170 14.58 11.21 9.71
N SER A 171 15.09 10.04 9.34
CA SER A 171 16.17 9.90 8.35
C SER A 171 15.75 10.34 6.93
N GLY A 172 14.45 10.53 6.70
CA GLY A 172 13.93 10.94 5.39
C GLY A 172 14.20 9.92 4.29
N GLY A 173 14.11 10.38 3.03
CA GLY A 173 14.31 9.51 1.86
C GLY A 173 15.76 9.33 1.41
N LYS A 174 16.76 9.80 2.16
CA LYS A 174 18.17 9.82 1.72
C LYS A 174 18.74 8.42 1.49
N ASP A 175 18.23 7.41 2.22
CA ASP A 175 18.71 6.03 2.14
C ASP A 175 17.88 5.16 1.19
N ARG A 176 16.99 5.76 0.40
CA ARG A 176 16.19 5.07 -0.60
C ARG A 176 17.04 4.75 -1.81
N THR A 177 17.63 3.57 -1.79
CA THR A 177 18.45 3.08 -2.90
C THR A 177 18.04 1.65 -3.20
N TRP A 178 18.09 1.30 -4.48
CA TRP A 178 18.06 -0.09 -4.88
C TRP A 178 19.30 -0.80 -4.36
N LEU A 179 19.15 -1.96 -3.77
CA LEU A 179 20.28 -2.84 -3.50
C LEU A 179 20.68 -3.58 -4.78
N ASN A 180 19.67 -4.10 -5.48
CA ASN A 180 19.80 -4.63 -6.82
C ASN A 180 18.56 -4.24 -7.63
N LYS A 181 18.69 -3.19 -8.44
CA LYS A 181 17.58 -2.58 -9.14
C LYS A 181 16.83 -3.55 -10.06
N ASP A 182 17.53 -4.41 -10.76
CA ASP A 182 16.89 -5.29 -11.74
C ASP A 182 16.16 -6.44 -11.03
N LYS A 183 16.77 -7.08 -10.05
CA LYS A 183 16.14 -8.12 -9.24
C LYS A 183 14.93 -7.59 -8.43
N GLU A 184 15.05 -6.40 -7.83
CA GLU A 184 13.93 -5.81 -7.08
C GLU A 184 12.76 -5.40 -7.99
N ARG A 185 13.06 -4.95 -9.22
CA ARG A 185 12.03 -4.67 -10.22
C ARG A 185 11.36 -5.94 -10.72
N GLU A 186 12.13 -6.98 -11.00
CA GLU A 186 11.60 -8.28 -11.42
C GLU A 186 10.71 -8.87 -10.33
N LEU A 187 11.13 -8.80 -9.06
CA LEU A 187 10.31 -9.18 -7.92
C LEU A 187 8.99 -8.42 -7.92
N LEU A 188 9.00 -7.08 -7.98
CA LEU A 188 7.79 -6.27 -7.98
C LEU A 188 6.85 -6.59 -9.15
N LEU A 189 7.39 -6.85 -10.34
CA LEU A 189 6.58 -7.23 -11.50
C LEU A 189 5.92 -8.60 -11.29
N SER A 190 6.64 -9.57 -10.71
CA SER A 190 6.09 -10.88 -10.38
C SER A 190 5.01 -10.79 -9.29
N GLU A 191 5.20 -9.93 -8.29
CA GLU A 191 4.17 -9.66 -7.27
C GLU A 191 2.90 -9.09 -7.91
N ILE A 192 3.02 -8.12 -8.83
CA ILE A 192 1.86 -7.55 -9.55
C ILE A 192 1.12 -8.64 -10.34
N GLU A 193 1.84 -9.55 -10.99
CA GLU A 193 1.22 -10.66 -11.71
C GLU A 193 0.48 -11.62 -10.76
N ILE A 194 1.05 -11.93 -9.60
CA ILE A 194 0.44 -12.78 -8.57
C ILE A 194 -0.80 -12.12 -7.97
N PHE A 195 -0.73 -10.82 -7.62
CA PHE A 195 -1.86 -10.05 -7.13
C PHE A 195 -2.99 -9.94 -8.14
N ASN A 196 -2.63 -9.86 -9.43
CA ASN A 196 -3.56 -9.68 -10.53
C ASN A 196 -4.61 -8.58 -10.25
N PRO A 197 -4.18 -7.33 -9.97
CA PRO A 197 -5.08 -6.24 -9.63
C PRO A 197 -5.83 -5.70 -10.85
N ASP A 198 -6.99 -5.07 -10.63
CA ASP A 198 -7.67 -4.27 -11.64
C ASP A 198 -7.08 -2.85 -11.69
N ILE A 199 -6.70 -2.34 -10.52
CA ILE A 199 -6.17 -0.99 -10.35
C ILE A 199 -4.83 -1.03 -9.61
N ILE A 200 -3.84 -0.32 -10.14
CA ILE A 200 -2.55 -0.08 -9.49
C ILE A 200 -2.41 1.40 -9.20
N VAL A 201 -2.14 1.75 -7.94
CA VAL A 201 -1.89 3.14 -7.51
C VAL A 201 -0.45 3.27 -7.06
N PHE A 202 0.41 3.82 -7.91
CA PHE A 202 1.78 4.16 -7.54
C PHE A 202 1.81 5.46 -6.73
N GLN A 203 2.36 5.42 -5.53
CA GLN A 203 2.42 6.53 -4.58
C GLN A 203 3.85 7.03 -4.41
N GLY A 204 4.20 8.11 -5.16
CA GLY A 204 5.52 8.75 -5.10
C GLY A 204 5.94 9.36 -6.43
N LYS A 205 6.81 10.39 -6.40
CA LYS A 205 7.23 11.15 -7.59
C LYS A 205 7.95 10.32 -8.65
N THR A 206 8.59 9.25 -8.24
CA THR A 206 9.41 8.40 -9.12
C THR A 206 8.61 7.21 -9.66
N GLY A 207 7.39 7.49 -10.13
CA GLY A 207 6.42 6.50 -10.58
C GLY A 207 6.88 5.50 -11.62
N LEU A 208 5.98 5.10 -12.47
CA LEU A 208 6.05 4.09 -13.52
C LEU A 208 7.31 4.08 -14.40
N ASP A 209 7.98 5.24 -14.58
CA ASP A 209 9.09 5.36 -15.53
C ASP A 209 10.22 4.35 -15.29
N ASN A 210 10.26 3.73 -14.10
CA ASN A 210 11.25 2.73 -13.74
C ASN A 210 10.68 1.33 -13.47
N CYS A 211 9.39 1.10 -13.57
CA CYS A 211 8.81 -0.22 -13.27
C CYS A 211 8.35 -1.00 -14.50
N ASN A 212 8.38 -0.43 -15.70
CA ASN A 212 7.99 -1.11 -16.97
C ASN A 212 6.99 -2.25 -16.78
N VAL A 213 5.82 -1.94 -16.19
CA VAL A 213 4.77 -2.95 -15.99
C VAL A 213 4.43 -3.55 -17.36
N LYS A 214 4.63 -4.86 -17.47
CA LYS A 214 4.25 -5.60 -18.67
C LYS A 214 2.73 -5.62 -18.79
N ASN A 215 2.20 -5.68 -20.00
CA ASN A 215 0.77 -5.74 -20.25
C ASN A 215 0.00 -4.61 -19.54
N LYS A 216 0.46 -3.36 -19.69
CA LYS A 216 -0.15 -2.18 -19.06
C LYS A 216 -1.64 -2.03 -19.36
N GLU A 217 -2.05 -2.50 -20.52
CA GLU A 217 -3.45 -2.52 -20.97
C GLU A 217 -4.36 -3.36 -20.09
N LYS A 218 -3.78 -4.32 -19.35
CA LYS A 218 -4.52 -5.16 -18.40
C LYS A 218 -4.93 -4.41 -17.12
N TYR A 219 -4.23 -3.34 -16.79
CA TYR A 219 -4.37 -2.65 -15.51
C TYR A 219 -4.78 -1.20 -15.69
N THR A 220 -5.67 -0.70 -14.85
CA THR A 220 -5.84 0.74 -14.69
C THR A 220 -4.76 1.26 -13.77
N ILE A 221 -3.87 2.14 -14.28
CA ILE A 221 -2.71 2.59 -13.53
C ILE A 221 -2.81 4.07 -13.20
N PHE A 222 -2.75 4.40 -11.91
CA PHE A 222 -2.70 5.75 -11.40
C PHE A 222 -1.33 6.09 -10.85
N LYS A 223 -0.89 7.34 -11.08
CA LYS A 223 0.32 7.91 -10.49
C LYS A 223 -0.08 8.99 -9.49
N ALA A 224 0.29 8.82 -8.25
CA ALA A 224 0.00 9.77 -7.19
C ALA A 224 1.27 10.27 -6.51
N ASN A 225 1.22 11.44 -5.92
CA ASN A 225 2.22 11.83 -4.93
C ASN A 225 2.08 10.94 -3.69
N HIS A 226 3.10 10.95 -2.83
CA HIS A 226 3.00 10.26 -1.55
C HIS A 226 1.88 10.89 -0.69
N PRO A 227 0.98 10.10 -0.08
CA PRO A 227 -0.19 10.65 0.63
C PRO A 227 0.13 11.61 1.77
N SER A 228 1.30 11.47 2.40
CA SER A 228 1.76 12.36 3.46
C SER A 228 2.46 13.62 2.94
N HIS A 229 2.70 13.75 1.63
CA HIS A 229 3.42 14.88 1.04
C HIS A 229 2.77 16.22 1.37
N TYR A 230 1.47 16.22 1.51
CA TYR A 230 0.68 17.42 1.84
C TYR A 230 0.49 17.64 3.35
N GLY A 231 1.17 16.85 4.21
CA GLY A 231 1.05 16.95 5.66
C GLY A 231 -0.32 16.54 6.22
N SER A 232 -0.48 16.70 7.53
CA SER A 232 -1.73 16.35 8.24
C SER A 232 -2.88 17.31 7.97
N GLY A 233 -2.57 18.56 7.63
CA GLY A 233 -3.56 19.61 7.35
C GLY A 233 -3.98 19.72 5.88
N ALA A 234 -3.38 18.92 4.99
CA ALA A 234 -3.71 18.96 3.57
C ALA A 234 -5.06 18.28 3.28
N ASN A 235 -5.76 18.79 2.29
CA ASN A 235 -7.00 18.20 1.80
C ASN A 235 -6.72 16.87 1.09
N LYS A 236 -7.31 15.77 1.57
CA LYS A 236 -7.13 14.44 0.96
C LYS A 236 -8.01 14.26 -0.29
N LEU A 237 -9.07 15.04 -0.43
CA LEU A 237 -9.86 15.07 -1.67
C LEU A 237 -9.04 15.66 -2.81
N ASP A 238 -8.31 16.76 -2.60
CA ASP A 238 -7.40 17.31 -3.61
C ASP A 238 -6.32 16.31 -4.03
N TYR A 239 -5.86 15.48 -3.09
CA TYR A 239 -4.94 14.40 -3.38
C TYR A 239 -5.58 13.35 -4.31
N ILE A 240 -6.83 12.97 -4.03
CA ILE A 240 -7.60 12.01 -4.82
C ILE A 240 -7.91 12.58 -6.20
N GLU A 241 -8.38 13.83 -6.28
CA GLU A 241 -8.66 14.50 -7.54
C GLU A 241 -7.42 14.56 -8.44
N LYS A 242 -6.25 14.86 -7.88
CA LYS A 242 -4.97 14.84 -8.63
C LYS A 242 -4.55 13.45 -9.11
N ILE A 243 -4.99 12.38 -8.44
CA ILE A 243 -4.82 11.00 -8.94
C ILE A 243 -5.68 10.82 -10.19
N PHE A 244 -6.93 11.32 -10.16
CA PHE A 244 -7.91 11.09 -11.20
C PHE A 244 -7.86 12.10 -12.35
N ASP A 245 -7.44 13.36 -12.12
CA ASP A 245 -7.30 14.38 -13.16
C ASP A 245 -6.19 14.06 -14.16
N LYS A 246 -5.24 13.24 -13.80
CA LYS A 246 -4.29 12.65 -14.75
C LYS A 246 -4.93 11.49 -15.50
N LYS A 247 -6.08 11.77 -16.11
CA LYS A 247 -6.93 10.86 -16.87
C LYS A 247 -6.17 10.17 -18.02
N GLU A 248 -5.49 9.09 -17.69
CA GLU A 248 -5.26 8.03 -18.66
C GLU A 248 -5.97 6.79 -18.11
N GLY A 249 -7.22 6.59 -18.52
CA GLY A 249 -7.89 5.31 -18.43
C GLY A 249 -8.76 4.99 -17.23
N PHE A 250 -9.73 5.83 -16.85
CA PHE A 250 -10.94 5.25 -16.28
C PHE A 250 -11.67 4.48 -17.37
N PRO A 251 -12.09 3.23 -17.17
CA PRO A 251 -12.99 2.59 -18.12
C PRO A 251 -14.24 3.46 -18.20
N LYS A 252 -14.42 4.12 -19.33
CA LYS A 252 -15.73 4.70 -19.67
C LYS A 252 -16.71 3.53 -19.69
N LYS A 253 -17.74 3.60 -18.83
CA LYS A 253 -18.88 2.71 -18.93
C LYS A 253 -19.53 2.83 -20.32
#